data_7bff2b986dfc7b4945e72621072ff846
#
_entry.id   7bff2b986dfc7b4945e72621072ff846
#
_cell.length_a   1.000
_cell.length_b   1.000
_cell.length_c   1.000
_cell.angle_alpha   90.00
_cell.angle_beta   90.00
_cell.angle_gamma   90.00
#
_symmetry.space_group_name_H-M   'P 1'
#
loop_
_entity.id
_entity.type
_entity.pdbx_description
1 polymer ?
#
loop_
_entity_poly.entity_id
_entity_poly.type
_entity_poly.pdbx_seq_one_letter_code
_entity_poly.pdbx_strand_id
1 'polypeptide(L)' 'MIVKNEQVFSVPSGDFSISPSNEGYTLAYSVKGDVFTSYETPIPANENLVVTAFPKFLKYKLIGNASDVEVKW' A
#
# COMPACT_ATOMS: atom_id res chain seq x y z
N MET A 1 11.21 -3.59 -0.88
CA MET A 1 10.92 -3.30 0.55
C MET A 1 9.80 -4.21 1.03
N ILE A 2 10.00 -4.88 2.14
CA ILE A 2 8.97 -5.75 2.72
C ILE A 2 8.14 -4.94 3.69
N VAL A 3 6.82 -5.02 3.55
CA VAL A 3 5.86 -4.26 4.34
C VAL A 3 4.92 -5.21 5.06
N LYS A 4 4.71 -4.96 6.34
CA LYS A 4 3.80 -5.74 7.19
C LYS A 4 2.46 -5.05 7.31
N ASN A 5 1.46 -5.79 7.79
CA ASN A 5 0.14 -5.23 8.04
C ASN A 5 0.21 -4.00 8.94
N GLU A 6 -0.45 -2.93 8.50
CA GLU A 6 -0.53 -1.63 9.18
C GLU A 6 0.82 -0.93 9.40
N GLN A 7 1.90 -1.41 8.79
CA GLN A 7 3.16 -0.69 8.80
C GLN A 7 3.06 0.52 7.87
N VAL A 8 3.45 1.68 8.36
CA VAL A 8 3.51 2.90 7.56
C VAL A 8 4.77 2.86 6.70
N PHE A 9 4.61 3.14 5.41
CA PHE A 9 5.75 3.20 4.50
C PHE A 9 5.56 4.34 3.49
N SER A 10 6.65 4.73 2.85
CA SER A 10 6.62 5.67 1.74
C SER A 10 7.60 5.21 0.67
N VAL A 11 7.37 5.67 -0.55
CA VAL A 11 8.22 5.35 -1.69
C VAL A 11 8.79 6.64 -2.27
N PRO A 12 10.03 6.61 -2.75
CA PRO A 12 10.65 7.81 -3.31
C PRO A 12 10.11 8.17 -4.70
N SER A 13 9.48 7.22 -5.38
CA SER A 13 8.85 7.42 -6.69
C SER A 13 7.36 7.65 -6.52
N GLY A 14 6.74 8.35 -7.46
CA GLY A 14 5.28 8.47 -7.51
C GLY A 14 4.59 7.18 -7.93
N ASP A 15 5.33 6.25 -8.52
CA ASP A 15 4.81 4.98 -9.01
C ASP A 15 5.45 3.84 -8.24
N PHE A 16 4.64 2.84 -7.89
CA PHE A 16 5.16 1.64 -7.23
C PHE A 16 4.21 0.47 -7.47
N SER A 17 4.69 -0.72 -7.18
CA SER A 17 3.88 -1.93 -7.26
C SER A 17 3.94 -2.70 -5.95
N ILE A 18 2.88 -3.40 -5.65
CA ILE A 18 2.78 -4.27 -4.48
C ILE A 18 2.57 -5.69 -4.99
N SER A 19 3.42 -6.61 -4.54
CA SER A 19 3.33 -8.01 -4.94
C SER A 19 2.03 -8.64 -4.43
N PRO A 20 1.55 -9.70 -5.11
CA PRO A 20 0.35 -10.40 -4.63
C PRO A 20 0.48 -10.90 -3.21
N SER A 21 -0.61 -10.78 -2.45
CA SER A 21 -0.72 -11.31 -1.09
C SER A 21 -1.66 -12.51 -1.08
N ASN A 22 -1.50 -13.40 -0.12
CA ASN A 22 -2.42 -14.52 0.08
C ASN A 22 -3.80 -14.07 0.55
N GLU A 23 -3.89 -12.85 1.08
CA GLU A 23 -5.14 -12.29 1.58
C GLU A 23 -5.41 -10.95 0.92
N GLY A 24 -6.69 -10.62 0.76
CA GLY A 24 -7.07 -9.30 0.33
C GLY A 24 -6.72 -8.26 1.39
N TYR A 25 -6.62 -7.01 0.98
CA TYR A 25 -6.30 -5.92 1.88
C TYR A 25 -6.87 -4.62 1.34
N THR A 26 -6.86 -3.60 2.19
CA THR A 26 -7.21 -2.23 1.80
C THR A 26 -5.95 -1.39 1.84
N LEU A 27 -5.70 -0.64 0.78
CA LEU A 27 -4.60 0.33 0.75
C LEU A 27 -5.12 1.65 1.33
N ALA A 28 -4.36 2.23 2.24
CA ALA A 28 -4.64 3.53 2.81
C ALA A 28 -3.46 4.46 2.55
N TYR A 29 -3.75 5.75 2.46
CA TYR A 29 -2.74 6.76 2.22
C TYR A 29 -2.94 7.96 3.15
N SER A 30 -1.89 8.72 3.36
CA SER A 30 -1.93 9.92 4.17
C SER A 30 -1.18 11.05 3.48
N VAL A 31 -1.82 12.21 3.40
CA VAL A 31 -1.19 13.43 2.91
C VAL A 31 -0.72 14.32 4.06
N LYS A 32 -1.15 14.02 5.28
CA LYS A 32 -0.84 14.86 6.43
C LYS A 32 -0.87 14.04 7.71
N GLY A 33 0.25 13.99 8.42
CA GLY A 33 0.34 13.39 9.75
C GLY A 33 -0.05 11.92 9.80
N ASP A 34 -0.84 11.58 10.80
CA ASP A 34 -1.29 10.21 11.03
C ASP A 34 -2.73 9.95 10.59
N VAL A 35 -3.29 10.86 9.80
CA VAL A 35 -4.65 10.70 9.27
C VAL A 35 -4.58 9.95 7.96
N PHE A 36 -5.11 8.73 7.95
CA PHE A 36 -5.12 7.87 6.77
C PHE A 36 -6.51 7.77 6.18
N THR A 37 -6.57 7.79 4.85
CA THR A 37 -7.78 7.59 4.08
C THR A 37 -7.64 6.30 3.31
N SER A 38 -8.63 5.41 3.42
CA SER A 38 -8.64 4.17 2.67
C SER A 38 -9.16 4.39 1.25
N TYR A 39 -8.57 3.70 0.27
CA TYR A 39 -9.13 3.63 -1.06
C TYR A 39 -10.46 2.86 -1.00
N GLU A 40 -11.40 3.23 -1.86
CA GLU A 40 -12.75 2.66 -1.85
C GLU A 40 -12.77 1.18 -2.22
N THR A 41 -11.88 0.77 -3.12
CA THR A 41 -11.87 -0.60 -3.63
C THR A 41 -10.82 -1.43 -2.92
N PRO A 42 -11.21 -2.47 -2.16
CA PRO A 42 -10.26 -3.41 -1.60
C PRO A 42 -9.49 -4.15 -2.69
N ILE A 43 -8.27 -4.54 -2.39
CA ILE A 43 -7.44 -5.31 -3.30
C ILE A 43 -7.67 -6.78 -3.02
N PRO A 44 -8.13 -7.57 -4.01
CA PRO A 44 -8.37 -9.00 -3.81
C PRO A 44 -7.08 -9.78 -3.52
N ALA A 45 -7.24 -10.96 -2.93
CA ALA A 45 -6.12 -11.87 -2.73
C ALA A 45 -5.50 -12.26 -4.08
N ASN A 46 -4.21 -12.47 -4.08
CA ASN A 46 -3.43 -12.95 -5.22
C ASN A 46 -3.40 -12.00 -6.43
N GLU A 47 -3.70 -10.73 -6.23
CA GLU A 47 -3.58 -9.73 -7.28
C GLU A 47 -2.39 -8.81 -7.04
N ASN A 48 -1.70 -8.50 -8.13
CA ASN A 48 -0.63 -7.51 -8.14
C ASN A 48 -1.26 -6.12 -8.27
N LEU A 49 -0.85 -5.20 -7.41
CA LEU A 49 -1.33 -3.83 -7.46
C LEU A 49 -0.25 -2.93 -8.04
N VAL A 50 -0.63 -2.11 -9.01
CA VAL A 50 0.24 -1.07 -9.55
C VAL A 50 -0.39 0.28 -9.21
N VAL A 51 0.38 1.12 -8.52
CA VAL A 51 -0.06 2.46 -8.13
C VAL A 51 0.72 3.46 -8.97
N THR A 52 -0.01 4.36 -9.64
CA THR A 52 0.60 5.34 -10.53
C THR A 52 0.11 6.74 -10.21
N ALA A 53 0.93 7.73 -10.57
CA ALA A 53 0.57 9.15 -10.54
C ALA A 53 0.25 9.70 -9.13
N PHE A 54 0.81 9.12 -8.09
CA PHE A 54 0.64 9.64 -6.74
C PHE A 54 1.78 10.56 -6.35
N PRO A 55 1.54 11.55 -5.49
CA PRO A 55 2.62 12.37 -4.94
C PRO A 55 3.61 11.50 -4.18
N LYS A 56 4.89 11.70 -4.44
CA LYS A 56 5.94 10.82 -3.91
C LYS A 56 6.18 10.93 -2.40
N PHE A 57 5.57 11.89 -1.74
CA PHE A 57 5.73 12.06 -0.29
C PHE A 57 4.54 11.59 0.52
N LEU A 58 3.59 10.93 -0.11
CA LEU A 58 2.50 10.31 0.63
C LEU A 58 3.03 9.15 1.45
N LYS A 59 2.42 8.97 2.61
CA LYS A 59 2.61 7.77 3.41
C LYS A 59 1.49 6.79 3.09
N TYR A 60 1.80 5.51 3.18
CA TYR A 60 0.84 4.44 2.88
C TYR A 60 0.84 3.41 3.99
N LYS A 61 -0.22 2.66 4.09
CA LYS A 61 -0.26 1.43 4.87
C LYS A 61 -1.27 0.46 4.28
N LEU A 62 -1.06 -0.82 4.55
CA LEU A 62 -1.96 -1.89 4.15
C LEU A 62 -2.76 -2.32 5.36
N ILE A 63 -4.07 -2.50 5.20
CA ILE A 63 -4.96 -2.87 6.29
C ILE A 63 -5.65 -4.18 5.95
N GLY A 64 -5.62 -5.13 6.87
CA GLY A 64 -6.27 -6.41 6.69
C GLY A 64 -5.43 -7.47 6.02
N ASN A 65 -4.14 -7.22 5.82
CA ASN A 65 -3.23 -8.18 5.21
C ASN A 65 -2.36 -8.82 6.29
N ALA A 66 -2.56 -10.12 6.55
CA ALA A 66 -1.81 -10.83 7.56
C ALA A 66 -0.43 -11.27 7.08
N SER A 67 -0.16 -11.23 5.79
CA SER A 67 1.11 -11.66 5.20
C SER A 67 1.97 -10.47 4.82
N ASP A 68 3.29 -10.65 4.86
CA ASP A 68 4.21 -9.63 4.37
C ASP A 68 4.10 -9.54 2.85
N VAL A 69 4.22 -8.33 2.34
CA VAL A 69 4.23 -8.10 0.89
C VAL A 69 5.47 -7.30 0.50
N GLU A 70 5.87 -7.44 -0.76
CA GLU A 70 6.98 -6.67 -1.29
C GLU A 70 6.48 -5.48 -2.07
N VAL A 71 7.03 -4.31 -1.78
CA VAL A 71 6.76 -3.06 -2.50
C VAL A 71 8.01 -2.73 -3.32
N LYS A 72 7.80 -2.44 -4.60
CA LYS A 72 8.87 -2.08 -5.54
C LYS A 72 8.53 -0.80 -6.27
N TRP A 73 9.55 -0.05 -6.64
CA TRP A 73 9.40 1.16 -7.43
C TRP A 73 10.49 1.33 -8.48
#